data_041a86116d36f398132be005b81a4102
#
_entry.id   041a86116d36f398132be005b81a4102
#
_cell.length_a   1.000
_cell.length_b   1.000
_cell.length_c   1.000
_cell.angle_alpha   90.00
_cell.angle_beta   90.00
_cell.angle_gamma   90.00
#
_symmetry.space_group_name_H-M   'P 1'
#
loop_
_entity.id
_entity.type
_entity.pdbx_description
1 polymer ?
#
loop_
_entity_poly.entity_id
_entity_poly.type
_entity_poly.pdbx_seq_one_letter_code
_entity_poly.pdbx_strand_id
1 'polypeptide(L)'
;RSDEDKDLMSALYQFGYKSAGFISGFIALLVAARAGWTATFLMVAFVLALSMIGSIIAPEPASSKTPNADRLSFLASLPRRVSTPAVTVVAIGWLIGFVMILVFVMQSLFSATPPSGGTFVRSEGPWIVGLTVLVPAIVSAILVFQFGAKADETPARIANETRAESVLRNLFRAIFDPLMELISRLKWGAVLVLLLALTYRFTDAVWGAFAYPFYLGDQFGALGHSLDDVAIASKFFGVVATILGSLLGAVLIAVLGRMPVFFVGGIVAAATNLLYADLAAGATVLDGFLHISHLGPPLSALADWAAKLSPDVVAADQGQRMARLMVTIFAENIAGGFALVAITAYLTSVVNPRFAAVQYALLASLTMLIGTLGRPWLGEIIESQGYYTVFMITFWLGGVAVVLSILEWVRQARDTS
;
A
#
# COMPACT_ATOMS: atom_id res chain seq x y z
N ARG A 1 -3.93 -21.87 19.97
CA ARG A 1 -5.11 -21.09 19.51
C ARG A 1 -5.68 -21.79 18.31
N SER A 2 -6.99 -22.01 18.29
CA SER A 2 -7.71 -22.64 17.17
C SER A 2 -7.62 -21.74 15.92
N ASP A 3 -7.87 -22.29 14.75
CA ASP A 3 -7.90 -21.47 13.52
C ASP A 3 -9.07 -20.49 13.56
N GLU A 4 -10.18 -20.83 14.21
CA GLU A 4 -11.31 -19.93 14.49
C GLU A 4 -10.90 -18.70 15.32
N ASP A 5 -10.00 -18.86 16.33
CA ASP A 5 -9.48 -17.73 17.10
C ASP A 5 -8.64 -16.77 16.23
N LYS A 6 -7.89 -17.28 15.26
CA LYS A 6 -7.09 -16.46 14.33
C LYS A 6 -7.97 -15.67 13.39
N ASP A 7 -9.04 -16.28 12.89
CA ASP A 7 -10.00 -15.63 12.00
C ASP A 7 -10.76 -14.53 12.72
N LEU A 8 -11.21 -14.78 13.96
CA LEU A 8 -11.84 -13.76 14.80
C LEU A 8 -10.89 -12.58 15.10
N MET A 9 -9.63 -12.86 15.44
CA MET A 9 -8.63 -11.81 15.70
C MET A 9 -8.36 -10.98 14.45
N SER A 10 -8.29 -11.61 13.27
CA SER A 10 -8.12 -10.91 12.00
C SER A 10 -9.33 -10.03 11.67
N ALA A 11 -10.54 -10.52 11.92
CA ALA A 11 -11.76 -9.75 11.74
C ALA A 11 -11.83 -8.53 12.67
N LEU A 12 -11.50 -8.71 13.96
CA LEU A 12 -11.44 -7.61 14.94
C LEU A 12 -10.37 -6.56 14.58
N TYR A 13 -9.20 -6.99 14.11
CA TYR A 13 -8.16 -6.08 13.61
C TYR A 13 -8.67 -5.26 12.42
N GLN A 14 -9.28 -5.90 11.43
CA GLN A 14 -9.83 -5.21 10.26
C GLN A 14 -10.96 -4.26 10.64
N PHE A 15 -11.85 -4.64 11.56
CA PHE A 15 -12.90 -3.76 12.05
C PHE A 15 -12.32 -2.52 12.74
N GLY A 16 -11.32 -2.69 13.62
CA GLY A 16 -10.64 -1.58 14.28
C GLY A 16 -9.96 -0.64 13.27
N TYR A 17 -9.25 -1.19 12.29
CA TYR A 17 -8.60 -0.42 11.23
C TYR A 17 -9.62 0.41 10.41
N LYS A 18 -10.74 -0.21 10.00
CA LYS A 18 -11.78 0.48 9.24
C LYS A 18 -12.54 1.52 10.06
N SER A 19 -12.80 1.24 11.34
CA SER A 19 -13.41 2.21 12.27
C SER A 19 -12.52 3.43 12.48
N ALA A 20 -11.21 3.23 12.64
CA ALA A 20 -10.25 4.33 12.71
C ALA A 20 -10.21 5.15 11.42
N GLY A 21 -10.25 4.50 10.24
CA GLY A 21 -10.36 5.15 8.95
C GLY A 21 -11.65 5.97 8.78
N PHE A 22 -12.76 5.48 9.31
CA PHE A 22 -14.03 6.23 9.33
C PHE A 22 -13.96 7.50 10.20
N ILE A 23 -13.40 7.37 11.41
CA ILE A 23 -13.26 8.51 12.33
C ILE A 23 -12.28 9.53 11.76
N SER A 24 -11.09 9.10 11.35
CA SER A 24 -10.03 10.00 10.85
C SER A 24 -10.29 10.54 9.44
N GLY A 25 -11.17 9.92 8.69
CA GLY A 25 -11.59 10.34 7.35
C GLY A 25 -12.92 11.08 7.37
N PHE A 26 -14.04 10.37 7.54
CA PHE A 26 -15.37 10.94 7.42
C PHE A 26 -15.67 12.00 8.49
N ILE A 27 -15.55 11.64 9.78
CA ILE A 27 -15.83 12.57 10.88
C ILE A 27 -14.85 13.74 10.86
N ALA A 28 -13.56 13.47 10.57
CA ALA A 28 -12.54 14.51 10.51
C ALA A 28 -12.84 15.56 9.44
N LEU A 29 -13.29 15.16 8.25
CA LEU A 29 -13.68 16.12 7.19
C LEU A 29 -14.92 16.94 7.56
N LEU A 30 -15.91 16.30 8.19
CA LEU A 30 -17.10 17.03 8.67
C LEU A 30 -16.75 18.07 9.75
N VAL A 31 -15.81 17.75 10.64
CA VAL A 31 -15.31 18.69 11.65
C VAL A 31 -14.47 19.79 10.99
N ALA A 32 -13.64 19.45 10.00
CA ALA A 32 -12.84 20.42 9.27
C ALA A 32 -13.70 21.45 8.56
N ALA A 33 -14.79 21.01 7.93
CA ALA A 33 -15.73 21.90 7.23
C ALA A 33 -16.47 22.86 8.18
N ARG A 34 -16.69 22.49 9.46
CA ARG A 34 -17.48 23.28 10.42
C ARG A 34 -16.67 24.02 11.47
N ALA A 35 -15.59 23.42 11.95
CA ALA A 35 -14.80 23.91 13.08
C ALA A 35 -13.32 24.18 12.72
N GLY A 36 -12.95 23.91 11.47
CA GLY A 36 -11.61 24.12 10.95
C GLY A 36 -10.60 23.01 11.31
N TRP A 37 -9.44 23.09 10.68
CA TRP A 37 -8.40 22.06 10.77
C TRP A 37 -7.80 21.90 12.17
N THR A 38 -7.71 22.98 12.95
CA THR A 38 -7.18 22.91 14.33
C THR A 38 -8.03 22.01 15.21
N ALA A 39 -9.36 22.19 15.18
CA ALA A 39 -10.30 21.35 15.94
C ALA A 39 -10.24 19.88 15.47
N THR A 40 -10.10 19.66 14.16
CA THR A 40 -9.97 18.35 13.56
C THR A 40 -8.73 17.62 14.07
N PHE A 41 -7.58 18.26 14.04
CA PHE A 41 -6.33 17.61 14.52
C PHE A 41 -6.35 17.37 16.02
N LEU A 42 -6.96 18.25 16.83
CA LEU A 42 -7.14 18.00 18.26
C LEU A 42 -8.06 16.81 18.53
N MET A 43 -9.15 16.66 17.78
CA MET A 43 -10.02 15.49 17.86
C MET A 43 -9.27 14.19 17.52
N VAL A 44 -8.52 14.17 16.42
CA VAL A 44 -7.74 13.00 16.03
C VAL A 44 -6.65 12.67 17.06
N ALA A 45 -5.97 13.68 17.60
CA ALA A 45 -4.98 13.50 18.68
C ALA A 45 -5.63 12.90 19.94
N PHE A 46 -6.84 13.33 20.30
CA PHE A 46 -7.58 12.75 21.43
C PHE A 46 -7.92 11.26 21.21
N VAL A 47 -8.38 10.90 20.01
CA VAL A 47 -8.66 9.48 19.65
C VAL A 47 -7.38 8.63 19.72
N LEU A 48 -6.25 9.17 19.25
CA LEU A 48 -4.95 8.50 19.36
C LEU A 48 -4.52 8.30 20.82
N ALA A 49 -4.72 9.30 21.68
CA ALA A 49 -4.43 9.19 23.12
C ALA A 49 -5.26 8.09 23.79
N LEU A 50 -6.55 7.96 23.45
CA LEU A 50 -7.39 6.84 23.90
C LEU A 50 -6.85 5.48 23.42
N SER A 51 -6.39 5.41 22.18
CA SER A 51 -5.80 4.17 21.63
C SER A 51 -4.49 3.78 22.34
N MET A 52 -3.67 4.76 22.76
CA MET A 52 -2.47 4.51 23.57
C MET A 52 -2.83 3.92 24.94
N ILE A 53 -3.87 4.43 25.59
CA ILE A 53 -4.35 3.86 26.87
C ILE A 53 -4.78 2.39 26.66
N GLY A 54 -5.53 2.11 25.59
CA GLY A 54 -5.92 0.75 25.24
C GLY A 54 -4.72 -0.18 25.03
N SER A 55 -3.67 0.31 24.38
CA SER A 55 -2.43 -0.45 24.14
C SER A 55 -1.66 -0.74 25.45
N ILE A 56 -1.69 0.17 26.43
CA ILE A 56 -1.03 -0.03 27.73
C ILE A 56 -1.78 -1.07 28.58
N ILE A 57 -3.11 -1.11 28.47
CA ILE A 57 -3.96 -2.04 29.24
C ILE A 57 -3.98 -3.45 28.61
N ALA A 58 -3.69 -3.56 27.31
CA ALA A 58 -3.73 -4.83 26.58
C ALA A 58 -2.72 -5.84 27.15
N PRO A 59 -3.14 -7.08 27.45
CA PRO A 59 -2.23 -8.10 27.91
C PRO A 59 -1.22 -8.47 26.83
N GLU A 60 0.05 -8.60 27.19
CA GLU A 60 1.07 -9.07 26.26
C GLU A 60 0.77 -10.50 25.80
N PRO A 61 0.89 -10.76 24.48
CA PRO A 61 0.73 -12.12 23.96
C PRO A 61 1.82 -13.02 24.58
N ALA A 62 1.44 -14.21 25.04
CA ALA A 62 2.37 -15.19 25.55
C ALA A 62 3.47 -15.45 24.52
N SER A 63 4.70 -15.12 24.84
CA SER A 63 5.87 -15.38 24.00
C SER A 63 5.94 -16.89 23.74
N SER A 64 5.61 -17.30 22.55
CA SER A 64 5.87 -18.68 22.10
C SER A 64 7.40 -18.79 21.91
N LYS A 65 8.10 -19.12 23.00
CA LYS A 65 9.49 -19.57 22.94
C LYS A 65 9.51 -20.91 22.20
N THR A 66 9.47 -20.86 20.88
CA THR A 66 9.92 -21.97 20.05
C THR A 66 11.45 -21.93 20.07
N PRO A 67 12.12 -22.83 20.83
CA PRO A 67 13.56 -22.71 21.12
C PRO A 67 14.47 -22.81 19.90
N ASN A 68 13.96 -23.18 18.72
CA ASN A 68 14.75 -23.47 17.53
C ASN A 68 14.43 -22.59 16.30
N ALA A 69 13.48 -21.65 16.35
CA ALA A 69 13.16 -20.82 15.21
C ALA A 69 14.28 -19.83 14.84
N ASP A 70 15.06 -19.39 15.84
CA ASP A 70 16.10 -18.36 15.68
C ASP A 70 17.48 -18.89 15.24
N ARG A 71 17.61 -20.20 14.99
CA ARG A 71 18.93 -20.81 14.76
C ARG A 71 19.37 -20.93 13.30
N LEU A 72 18.46 -20.80 12.33
CA LEU A 72 18.85 -20.89 10.93
C LEU A 72 19.36 -19.54 10.42
N SER A 73 20.53 -19.53 9.83
CA SER A 73 21.09 -18.35 9.17
C SER A 73 21.73 -18.74 7.85
N PHE A 74 21.37 -18.02 6.81
CA PHE A 74 22.02 -18.11 5.51
C PHE A 74 23.40 -17.45 5.51
N LEU A 75 23.56 -16.35 6.25
CA LEU A 75 24.85 -15.67 6.38
C LEU A 75 25.88 -16.53 7.12
N ALA A 76 25.46 -17.39 8.06
CA ALA A 76 26.36 -18.25 8.81
C ALA A 76 27.00 -19.34 7.96
N SER A 77 26.37 -19.76 6.87
CA SER A 77 26.90 -20.75 5.94
C SER A 77 28.04 -20.23 5.05
N LEU A 78 28.24 -18.91 5.02
CA LEU A 78 29.21 -18.26 4.14
C LEU A 78 30.52 -17.96 4.86
N PRO A 79 31.68 -18.11 4.17
CA PRO A 79 32.96 -17.66 4.69
C PRO A 79 32.94 -16.15 5.01
N ARG A 80 33.59 -15.74 6.10
CA ARG A 80 33.70 -14.30 6.48
C ARG A 80 34.24 -13.42 5.35
N ARG A 81 35.10 -13.95 4.49
CA ARG A 81 35.62 -13.23 3.31
C ARG A 81 34.53 -12.80 2.33
N VAL A 82 33.39 -13.46 2.32
CA VAL A 82 32.23 -13.17 1.45
C VAL A 82 31.16 -12.40 2.22
N SER A 83 30.80 -12.86 3.42
CA SER A 83 29.71 -12.24 4.19
C SER A 83 30.07 -10.83 4.72
N THR A 84 31.33 -10.60 5.14
CA THR A 84 31.73 -9.29 5.66
C THR A 84 31.62 -8.16 4.61
N PRO A 85 32.18 -8.27 3.38
CA PRO A 85 32.03 -7.21 2.40
C PRO A 85 30.57 -7.04 1.96
N ALA A 86 29.77 -8.11 1.87
CA ALA A 86 28.36 -8.03 1.55
C ALA A 86 27.59 -7.19 2.58
N VAL A 87 27.79 -7.46 3.87
CA VAL A 87 27.20 -6.69 4.97
C VAL A 87 27.70 -5.23 4.94
N THR A 88 29.00 -5.01 4.68
CA THR A 88 29.59 -3.67 4.63
C THR A 88 28.97 -2.82 3.51
N VAL A 89 28.81 -3.38 2.32
CA VAL A 89 28.22 -2.66 1.17
C VAL A 89 26.79 -2.24 1.49
N VAL A 90 25.98 -3.12 2.07
CA VAL A 90 24.61 -2.78 2.45
C VAL A 90 24.56 -1.77 3.59
N ALA A 91 25.44 -1.91 4.60
CA ALA A 91 25.53 -0.96 5.69
C ALA A 91 25.88 0.46 5.20
N ILE A 92 26.84 0.58 4.29
CA ILE A 92 27.21 1.86 3.66
C ILE A 92 26.01 2.42 2.88
N GLY A 93 25.34 1.60 2.07
CA GLY A 93 24.16 2.02 1.31
C GLY A 93 23.05 2.57 2.22
N TRP A 94 22.76 1.89 3.33
CA TRP A 94 21.79 2.36 4.32
C TRP A 94 22.22 3.63 5.03
N LEU A 95 23.51 3.73 5.39
CA LEU A 95 24.06 4.95 6.00
C LEU A 95 23.91 6.14 5.06
N ILE A 96 24.26 5.98 3.77
CA ILE A 96 24.09 7.05 2.78
C ILE A 96 22.62 7.44 2.66
N GLY A 97 21.70 6.47 2.48
CA GLY A 97 20.27 6.75 2.41
C GLY A 97 19.73 7.47 3.65
N PHE A 98 20.17 7.05 4.84
CA PHE A 98 19.81 7.72 6.09
C PHE A 98 20.33 9.15 6.14
N VAL A 99 21.59 9.38 5.77
CA VAL A 99 22.19 10.73 5.74
C VAL A 99 21.47 11.63 4.75
N MET A 100 21.09 11.14 3.55
CA MET A 100 20.31 11.91 2.58
C MET A 100 18.96 12.37 3.16
N ILE A 101 18.22 11.46 3.82
CA ILE A 101 16.96 11.80 4.51
C ILE A 101 17.21 12.80 5.63
N LEU A 102 18.24 12.58 6.46
CA LEU A 102 18.57 13.47 7.57
C LEU A 102 18.91 14.89 7.09
N VAL A 103 19.71 15.01 6.02
CA VAL A 103 20.06 16.30 5.42
C VAL A 103 18.80 17.02 4.92
N PHE A 104 17.90 16.31 4.22
CA PHE A 104 16.63 16.87 3.80
C PHE A 104 15.78 17.37 4.96
N VAL A 105 15.66 16.56 6.03
CA VAL A 105 14.91 16.95 7.24
C VAL A 105 15.53 18.18 7.92
N MET A 106 16.84 18.21 8.05
CA MET A 106 17.55 19.37 8.63
C MET A 106 17.36 20.64 7.79
N GLN A 107 17.47 20.52 6.47
CA GLN A 107 17.21 21.64 5.57
C GLN A 107 15.75 22.11 5.64
N SER A 108 14.80 21.18 5.73
CA SER A 108 13.37 21.51 5.84
C SER A 108 13.01 22.23 7.14
N LEU A 109 13.72 21.93 8.24
CA LEU A 109 13.46 22.51 9.55
C LEU A 109 14.20 23.84 9.81
N PHE A 110 15.41 23.97 9.26
CA PHE A 110 16.30 25.07 9.64
C PHE A 110 16.68 26.01 8.50
N SER A 111 16.34 25.71 7.24
CA SER A 111 16.62 26.60 6.12
C SER A 111 15.56 27.70 6.00
N ALA A 112 16.01 28.90 5.66
CA ALA A 112 15.11 30.02 5.31
C ALA A 112 14.28 29.74 4.05
N THR A 113 14.78 28.86 3.16
CA THR A 113 14.10 28.36 1.95
C THR A 113 14.06 26.84 1.99
N PRO A 114 13.03 26.25 2.61
CA PRO A 114 12.93 24.79 2.72
C PRO A 114 12.87 24.13 1.34
N PRO A 115 13.57 22.99 1.14
CA PRO A 115 13.51 22.27 -0.12
C PRO A 115 12.13 21.67 -0.34
N SER A 116 11.69 21.60 -1.60
CA SER A 116 10.45 20.94 -1.98
C SER A 116 10.53 19.43 -1.77
N GLY A 117 9.53 18.85 -1.08
CA GLY A 117 9.42 17.40 -0.93
C GLY A 117 9.27 16.66 -2.27
N GLY A 118 8.57 17.25 -3.24
CA GLY A 118 8.44 16.69 -4.59
C GLY A 118 9.79 16.61 -5.31
N THR A 119 10.60 17.68 -5.26
CA THR A 119 11.94 17.71 -5.84
C THR A 119 12.85 16.67 -5.17
N PHE A 120 12.82 16.57 -3.83
CA PHE A 120 13.61 15.57 -3.10
C PHE A 120 13.22 14.13 -3.49
N VAL A 121 11.93 13.81 -3.55
CA VAL A 121 11.50 12.46 -3.96
C VAL A 121 11.93 12.16 -5.39
N ARG A 122 11.91 13.14 -6.28
CA ARG A 122 12.33 12.97 -7.69
C ARG A 122 13.84 12.77 -7.85
N SER A 123 14.65 13.60 -7.18
CA SER A 123 16.11 13.57 -7.32
C SER A 123 16.78 12.50 -6.46
N GLU A 124 16.39 12.42 -5.20
CA GLU A 124 17.06 11.59 -4.19
C GLU A 124 16.33 10.24 -3.95
N GLY A 125 15.01 10.21 -4.14
CA GLY A 125 14.19 9.02 -3.90
C GLY A 125 14.68 7.76 -4.61
N PRO A 126 14.97 7.78 -5.93
CA PRO A 126 15.50 6.62 -6.65
C PRO A 126 16.83 6.11 -6.09
N TRP A 127 17.72 7.01 -5.66
CA TRP A 127 19.00 6.65 -5.05
C TRP A 127 18.80 6.01 -3.67
N ILE A 128 17.95 6.61 -2.83
CA ILE A 128 17.62 6.05 -1.52
C ILE A 128 17.05 4.63 -1.66
N VAL A 129 16.08 4.44 -2.56
CA VAL A 129 15.49 3.11 -2.82
C VAL A 129 16.51 2.15 -3.42
N GLY A 130 17.34 2.61 -4.36
CA GLY A 130 18.43 1.82 -4.92
C GLY A 130 19.35 1.28 -3.83
N LEU A 131 19.82 2.15 -2.96
CA LEU A 131 20.76 1.82 -1.90
C LEU A 131 20.14 0.98 -0.78
N THR A 132 18.88 1.26 -0.40
CA THR A 132 18.28 0.64 0.78
C THR A 132 17.44 -0.62 0.48
N VAL A 133 16.97 -0.79 -0.74
CA VAL A 133 16.11 -1.91 -1.16
C VAL A 133 16.79 -2.76 -2.24
N LEU A 134 17.22 -2.14 -3.37
CA LEU A 134 17.76 -2.92 -4.49
C LEU A 134 19.14 -3.52 -4.16
N VAL A 135 20.03 -2.76 -3.53
CA VAL A 135 21.36 -3.27 -3.17
C VAL A 135 21.27 -4.49 -2.23
N PRO A 136 20.51 -4.48 -1.11
CA PRO A 136 20.31 -5.68 -0.30
C PRO A 136 19.72 -6.86 -1.08
N ALA A 137 18.75 -6.63 -1.97
CA ALA A 137 18.15 -7.68 -2.78
C ALA A 137 19.15 -8.31 -3.76
N ILE A 138 19.93 -7.47 -4.48
CA ILE A 138 20.97 -7.92 -5.41
C ILE A 138 22.07 -8.67 -4.68
N VAL A 139 22.57 -8.12 -3.57
CA VAL A 139 23.60 -8.77 -2.74
C VAL A 139 23.11 -10.13 -2.24
N SER A 140 21.86 -10.20 -1.74
CA SER A 140 21.25 -11.47 -1.30
C SER A 140 21.16 -12.47 -2.46
N ALA A 141 20.79 -12.04 -3.65
CA ALA A 141 20.73 -12.89 -4.83
C ALA A 141 22.12 -13.41 -5.23
N ILE A 142 23.15 -12.55 -5.23
CA ILE A 142 24.55 -12.95 -5.49
C ILE A 142 25.00 -14.00 -4.47
N LEU A 143 24.73 -13.77 -3.18
CA LEU A 143 25.10 -14.69 -2.11
C LEU A 143 24.44 -16.07 -2.29
N VAL A 144 23.17 -16.10 -2.71
CA VAL A 144 22.45 -17.37 -2.95
C VAL A 144 22.93 -18.06 -4.22
N PHE A 145 22.98 -17.35 -5.35
CA PHE A 145 23.21 -17.97 -6.65
C PHE A 145 24.69 -18.23 -6.96
N GLN A 146 25.60 -17.34 -6.56
CA GLN A 146 27.03 -17.47 -6.87
C GLN A 146 27.81 -18.19 -5.77
N PHE A 147 27.49 -17.92 -4.52
CA PHE A 147 28.23 -18.47 -3.37
C PHE A 147 27.53 -19.65 -2.69
N GLY A 148 26.34 -20.05 -3.18
CA GLY A 148 25.63 -21.23 -2.70
C GLY A 148 25.17 -21.12 -1.24
N ALA A 149 24.84 -19.91 -0.78
CA ALA A 149 24.35 -19.71 0.58
C ALA A 149 23.10 -20.58 0.85
N LYS A 150 23.15 -21.37 1.90
CA LYS A 150 22.08 -22.29 2.32
C LYS A 150 21.73 -22.01 3.78
N ALA A 151 20.50 -22.41 4.16
CA ALA A 151 20.13 -22.35 5.56
C ALA A 151 21.00 -23.32 6.38
N ASP A 152 21.69 -22.81 7.38
CA ASP A 152 22.51 -23.58 8.30
C ASP A 152 22.13 -23.27 9.76
N GLU A 153 22.34 -24.23 10.65
CA GLU A 153 22.13 -24.01 12.07
C GLU A 153 23.23 -23.11 12.60
N THR A 154 22.83 -22.01 13.23
CA THR A 154 23.79 -21.06 13.80
C THR A 154 24.49 -21.70 15.00
N PRO A 155 25.84 -21.83 15.02
CA PRO A 155 26.56 -22.22 16.21
C PRO A 155 26.23 -21.27 17.37
N ALA A 156 25.99 -21.82 18.54
CA ALA A 156 25.83 -21.05 19.75
C ALA A 156 27.09 -20.19 19.96
N ARG A 157 26.90 -18.88 20.10
CA ARG A 157 27.88 -17.87 20.50
C ARG A 157 29.32 -18.12 20.02
N ILE A 158 29.79 -17.33 19.08
CA ILE A 158 31.20 -17.29 18.73
C ILE A 158 31.95 -16.74 19.96
N ALA A 159 32.83 -17.53 20.53
CA ALA A 159 33.71 -17.08 21.61
C ALA A 159 34.51 -15.85 21.13
N ASN A 160 34.53 -14.75 21.92
CA ASN A 160 35.22 -13.49 21.66
C ASN A 160 34.52 -12.46 20.73
N GLU A 161 33.22 -12.47 20.59
CA GLU A 161 32.53 -11.34 19.94
C GLU A 161 32.30 -10.16 20.90
N THR A 162 32.59 -8.95 20.43
CA THR A 162 32.15 -7.74 21.10
C THR A 162 30.63 -7.60 21.05
N ARG A 163 30.05 -6.94 22.06
CA ARG A 163 28.58 -6.72 22.11
C ARG A 163 28.06 -5.96 20.88
N ALA A 164 28.84 -5.03 20.36
CA ALA A 164 28.51 -4.27 19.15
C ALA A 164 28.48 -5.14 17.89
N GLU A 165 29.46 -6.03 17.70
CA GLU A 165 29.50 -6.97 16.57
C GLU A 165 28.33 -7.94 16.60
N SER A 166 27.97 -8.43 17.79
CA SER A 166 26.81 -9.32 17.95
C SER A 166 25.51 -8.61 17.61
N VAL A 167 25.30 -7.37 18.05
CA VAL A 167 24.11 -6.57 17.72
C VAL A 167 24.03 -6.30 16.20
N LEU A 168 25.13 -5.84 15.60
CA LEU A 168 25.20 -5.54 14.18
C LEU A 168 24.91 -6.79 13.33
N ARG A 169 25.55 -7.92 13.66
CA ARG A 169 25.30 -9.19 12.98
C ARG A 169 23.86 -9.64 13.10
N ASN A 170 23.25 -9.56 14.27
CA ASN A 170 21.86 -9.94 14.47
C ASN A 170 20.90 -9.03 13.68
N LEU A 171 21.18 -7.74 13.59
CA LEU A 171 20.43 -6.79 12.78
C LEU A 171 20.48 -7.17 11.29
N PHE A 172 21.67 -7.44 10.76
CA PHE A 172 21.84 -7.85 9.38
C PHE A 172 21.21 -9.21 9.08
N ARG A 173 21.33 -10.16 9.99
CA ARG A 173 20.65 -11.47 9.85
C ARG A 173 19.14 -11.34 9.81
N ALA A 174 18.57 -10.44 10.60
CA ALA A 174 17.13 -10.22 10.60
C ALA A 174 16.58 -9.77 9.23
N ILE A 175 17.42 -9.21 8.36
CA ILE A 175 17.03 -8.74 7.03
C ILE A 175 17.52 -9.65 5.92
N PHE A 176 18.80 -10.06 5.99
CA PHE A 176 19.40 -10.91 4.94
C PHE A 176 18.83 -12.32 4.94
N ASP A 177 18.68 -12.95 6.09
CA ASP A 177 18.21 -14.34 6.16
C ASP A 177 16.79 -14.49 5.57
N PRO A 178 15.80 -13.62 5.83
CA PRO A 178 14.51 -13.66 5.17
C PRO A 178 14.57 -13.45 3.65
N LEU A 179 15.42 -12.53 3.16
CA LEU A 179 15.59 -12.26 1.73
C LEU A 179 16.26 -13.44 1.03
N MET A 180 17.34 -13.96 1.60
CA MET A 180 18.08 -15.08 1.04
C MET A 180 17.23 -16.36 1.03
N GLU A 181 16.40 -16.59 2.05
CA GLU A 181 15.44 -17.68 2.07
C GLU A 181 14.43 -17.55 0.93
N LEU A 182 13.81 -16.38 0.80
CA LEU A 182 12.84 -16.11 -0.26
C LEU A 182 13.42 -16.37 -1.65
N ILE A 183 14.63 -15.85 -1.91
CA ILE A 183 15.34 -16.01 -3.19
C ILE A 183 15.73 -17.46 -3.41
N SER A 184 16.27 -18.16 -2.40
CA SER A 184 16.72 -19.55 -2.54
C SER A 184 15.57 -20.52 -2.81
N ARG A 185 14.41 -20.26 -2.19
CA ARG A 185 13.19 -21.08 -2.34
C ARG A 185 12.49 -20.83 -3.67
N LEU A 186 12.28 -19.57 -4.03
CA LEU A 186 11.55 -19.19 -5.25
C LEU A 186 12.43 -19.13 -6.49
N LYS A 187 13.75 -19.04 -6.34
CA LYS A 187 14.71 -18.89 -7.44
C LYS A 187 14.30 -17.73 -8.37
N TRP A 188 14.11 -17.99 -9.66
CA TRP A 188 13.65 -16.98 -10.63
C TRP A 188 12.22 -16.51 -10.37
N GLY A 189 11.38 -17.31 -9.70
CA GLY A 189 10.06 -16.88 -9.26
C GLY A 189 10.09 -15.72 -8.26
N ALA A 190 11.19 -15.51 -7.54
CA ALA A 190 11.36 -14.35 -6.67
C ALA A 190 11.29 -13.02 -7.43
N VAL A 191 11.81 -12.96 -8.67
CA VAL A 191 11.73 -11.77 -9.51
C VAL A 191 10.27 -11.45 -9.85
N LEU A 192 9.49 -12.47 -10.20
CA LEU A 192 8.06 -12.31 -10.53
C LEU A 192 7.25 -11.87 -9.31
N VAL A 193 7.50 -12.44 -8.13
CA VAL A 193 6.87 -12.02 -6.87
C VAL A 193 7.21 -10.57 -6.53
N LEU A 194 8.48 -10.16 -6.70
CA LEU A 194 8.90 -8.78 -6.47
C LEU A 194 8.24 -7.80 -7.45
N LEU A 195 8.17 -8.16 -8.74
CA LEU A 195 7.48 -7.34 -9.74
C LEU A 195 5.99 -7.20 -9.44
N LEU A 196 5.32 -8.29 -9.04
CA LEU A 196 3.92 -8.26 -8.61
C LEU A 196 3.73 -7.39 -7.37
N ALA A 197 4.59 -7.54 -6.35
CA ALA A 197 4.55 -6.67 -5.17
C ALA A 197 4.69 -5.19 -5.54
N LEU A 198 5.56 -4.85 -6.49
CA LEU A 198 5.79 -3.48 -6.94
C LEU A 198 4.64 -2.91 -7.79
N THR A 199 3.96 -3.72 -8.58
CA THR A 199 3.04 -3.23 -9.62
C THR A 199 1.57 -3.43 -9.30
N TYR A 200 1.19 -4.44 -8.52
CA TYR A 200 -0.20 -4.83 -8.33
C TYR A 200 -1.08 -3.74 -7.69
N ARG A 201 -0.51 -2.95 -6.78
CA ARG A 201 -1.21 -1.82 -6.15
C ARG A 201 -0.74 -0.45 -6.65
N PHE A 202 -0.13 -0.41 -7.84
CA PHE A 202 0.38 0.83 -8.39
C PHE A 202 -0.71 1.90 -8.53
N THR A 203 -1.89 1.52 -9.01
CA THR A 203 -3.05 2.42 -9.17
C THR A 203 -3.45 3.07 -7.85
N ASP A 204 -3.58 2.30 -6.77
CA ASP A 204 -3.92 2.81 -5.44
C ASP A 204 -2.82 3.73 -4.88
N ALA A 205 -1.55 3.34 -5.07
CA ALA A 205 -0.40 4.08 -4.55
C ALA A 205 -0.24 5.46 -5.22
N VAL A 206 -0.55 5.56 -6.51
CA VAL A 206 -0.60 6.82 -7.26
C VAL A 206 -1.80 7.64 -6.83
N TRP A 207 -2.98 7.04 -6.88
CA TRP A 207 -4.24 7.72 -6.68
C TRP A 207 -4.35 8.41 -5.31
N GLY A 208 -3.89 7.76 -4.25
CA GLY A 208 -4.00 8.27 -2.88
C GLY A 208 -3.47 9.71 -2.68
N ALA A 209 -2.50 10.16 -3.49
CA ALA A 209 -1.97 11.52 -3.41
C ALA A 209 -2.79 12.54 -4.23
N PHE A 210 -3.42 12.10 -5.32
CA PHE A 210 -4.12 12.98 -6.27
C PHE A 210 -5.64 13.00 -6.10
N ALA A 211 -6.20 12.13 -5.27
CA ALA A 211 -7.64 12.02 -5.06
C ALA A 211 -8.27 13.35 -4.62
N TYR A 212 -7.76 13.95 -3.54
CA TYR A 212 -8.30 15.21 -3.05
C TYR A 212 -8.09 16.38 -3.99
N PRO A 213 -6.88 16.60 -4.56
CA PRO A 213 -6.70 17.62 -5.60
C PRO A 213 -7.65 17.44 -6.80
N PHE A 214 -7.96 16.21 -7.19
CA PHE A 214 -8.91 15.93 -8.27
C PHE A 214 -10.36 16.23 -7.87
N TYR A 215 -10.76 15.85 -6.67
CA TYR A 215 -12.15 16.07 -6.22
C TYR A 215 -12.45 17.54 -5.95
N LEU A 216 -11.53 18.24 -5.28
CA LEU A 216 -11.74 19.59 -4.75
C LEU A 216 -11.24 20.71 -5.68
N GLY A 217 -10.25 20.40 -6.55
CA GLY A 217 -9.68 21.37 -7.48
C GLY A 217 -10.65 21.72 -8.61
N ASP A 218 -10.33 22.78 -9.33
CA ASP A 218 -11.09 23.33 -10.47
C ASP A 218 -10.28 23.41 -11.78
N GLN A 219 -9.00 22.98 -11.74
CA GLN A 219 -8.07 23.04 -12.86
C GLN A 219 -7.73 21.65 -13.38
N PHE A 220 -7.18 21.59 -14.57
CA PHE A 220 -6.64 20.38 -15.20
C PHE A 220 -7.66 19.22 -15.34
N GLY A 221 -8.96 19.50 -15.39
CA GLY A 221 -10.02 18.51 -15.43
C GLY A 221 -10.44 17.98 -14.07
N ALA A 222 -10.09 18.68 -12.98
CA ALA A 222 -10.58 18.40 -11.64
C ALA A 222 -12.07 18.78 -11.48
N LEU A 223 -12.71 18.27 -10.42
CA LEU A 223 -14.17 18.22 -10.33
C LEU A 223 -14.81 19.40 -9.58
N GLY A 224 -14.10 20.10 -8.70
CA GLY A 224 -14.60 21.25 -7.94
C GLY A 224 -15.72 20.90 -6.95
N HIS A 225 -15.65 19.75 -6.29
CA HIS A 225 -16.59 19.39 -5.22
C HIS A 225 -16.26 20.05 -3.89
N SER A 226 -17.25 20.16 -3.01
CA SER A 226 -17.05 20.63 -1.64
C SER A 226 -16.41 19.56 -0.75
N LEU A 227 -15.88 19.97 0.42
CA LEU A 227 -15.36 19.04 1.43
C LEU A 227 -16.45 18.08 1.94
N ASP A 228 -17.69 18.54 2.06
CA ASP A 228 -18.82 17.73 2.51
C ASP A 228 -19.19 16.67 1.46
N ASP A 229 -19.20 17.02 0.17
CA ASP A 229 -19.42 16.06 -0.92
C ASP A 229 -18.37 14.93 -0.89
N VAL A 230 -17.11 15.32 -0.74
CA VAL A 230 -16.01 14.36 -0.66
C VAL A 230 -16.09 13.52 0.61
N ALA A 231 -16.49 14.11 1.74
CA ALA A 231 -16.70 13.36 2.98
C ALA A 231 -17.76 12.27 2.81
N ILE A 232 -18.89 12.61 2.19
CA ILE A 232 -19.98 11.67 1.95
C ILE A 232 -19.57 10.60 0.92
N ALA A 233 -19.13 11.02 -0.27
CA ALA A 233 -18.82 10.10 -1.36
C ALA A 233 -17.62 9.20 -1.06
N SER A 234 -16.52 9.78 -0.56
CA SER A 234 -15.26 9.04 -0.37
C SER A 234 -15.18 8.37 1.00
N LYS A 235 -15.51 9.08 2.07
CA LYS A 235 -15.22 8.58 3.43
C LYS A 235 -16.38 7.82 4.06
N PHE A 236 -17.61 8.05 3.61
CA PHE A 236 -18.74 7.23 4.04
C PHE A 236 -18.98 6.09 3.03
N PHE A 237 -19.39 6.39 1.81
CA PHE A 237 -19.70 5.36 0.80
C PHE A 237 -18.45 4.59 0.37
N GLY A 238 -17.30 5.24 0.23
CA GLY A 238 -16.04 4.58 -0.11
C GLY A 238 -15.60 3.56 0.94
N VAL A 239 -15.75 3.85 2.24
CA VAL A 239 -15.40 2.89 3.31
C VAL A 239 -16.34 1.68 3.28
N VAL A 240 -17.65 1.91 3.13
CA VAL A 240 -18.64 0.83 3.00
C VAL A 240 -18.31 -0.04 1.77
N ALA A 241 -18.05 0.59 0.62
CA ALA A 241 -17.68 -0.10 -0.60
C ALA A 241 -16.39 -0.94 -0.43
N THR A 242 -15.36 -0.40 0.24
CA THR A 242 -14.13 -1.14 0.51
C THR A 242 -14.38 -2.38 1.36
N ILE A 243 -15.25 -2.29 2.37
CA ILE A 243 -15.64 -3.44 3.21
C ILE A 243 -16.35 -4.48 2.36
N LEU A 244 -17.33 -4.07 1.55
CA LEU A 244 -18.05 -4.97 0.65
C LEU A 244 -17.13 -5.64 -0.36
N GLY A 245 -16.22 -4.89 -0.97
CA GLY A 245 -15.21 -5.42 -1.89
C GLY A 245 -14.28 -6.42 -1.21
N SER A 246 -13.86 -6.14 0.02
CA SER A 246 -13.00 -7.04 0.81
C SER A 246 -13.73 -8.35 1.15
N LEU A 247 -15.00 -8.27 1.55
CA LEU A 247 -15.83 -9.45 1.81
C LEU A 247 -16.03 -10.28 0.54
N LEU A 248 -16.36 -9.62 -0.57
CA LEU A 248 -16.51 -10.28 -1.87
C LEU A 248 -15.22 -11.01 -2.28
N GLY A 249 -14.07 -10.35 -2.13
CA GLY A 249 -12.77 -10.94 -2.40
C GLY A 249 -12.50 -12.18 -1.52
N ALA A 250 -12.79 -12.11 -0.23
CA ALA A 250 -12.60 -13.23 0.69
C ALA A 250 -13.50 -14.42 0.33
N VAL A 251 -14.80 -14.19 0.06
CA VAL A 251 -15.74 -15.23 -0.36
C VAL A 251 -15.29 -15.88 -1.69
N LEU A 252 -14.91 -15.08 -2.68
CA LEU A 252 -14.47 -15.60 -3.96
C LEU A 252 -13.15 -16.36 -3.87
N ILE A 253 -12.21 -15.97 -3.00
CA ILE A 253 -11.00 -16.77 -2.71
C ILE A 253 -11.37 -18.15 -2.17
N ALA A 254 -12.34 -18.23 -1.27
CA ALA A 254 -12.79 -19.51 -0.71
C ALA A 254 -13.44 -20.42 -1.76
N VAL A 255 -14.14 -19.86 -2.75
CA VAL A 255 -14.87 -20.63 -3.79
C VAL A 255 -14.01 -20.92 -5.01
N LEU A 256 -13.28 -19.93 -5.53
CA LEU A 256 -12.54 -20.00 -6.80
C LEU A 256 -11.04 -20.23 -6.60
N GLY A 257 -10.54 -20.08 -5.38
CA GLY A 257 -9.12 -20.10 -5.10
C GLY A 257 -8.43 -18.74 -5.27
N ARG A 258 -7.18 -18.65 -4.80
CA ARG A 258 -6.44 -17.39 -4.73
C ARG A 258 -6.05 -16.79 -6.08
N MET A 259 -5.52 -17.61 -7.00
CA MET A 259 -4.96 -17.08 -8.25
C MET A 259 -6.01 -16.51 -9.22
N PRO A 260 -7.18 -17.14 -9.42
CA PRO A 260 -8.26 -16.52 -10.19
C PRO A 260 -8.72 -15.16 -9.62
N VAL A 261 -8.87 -15.10 -8.30
CA VAL A 261 -9.30 -13.86 -7.62
C VAL A 261 -8.22 -12.79 -7.67
N PHE A 262 -6.95 -13.17 -7.54
CA PHE A 262 -5.81 -12.27 -7.70
C PHE A 262 -5.76 -11.68 -9.11
N PHE A 263 -5.94 -12.49 -10.15
CA PHE A 263 -6.01 -12.03 -11.53
C PHE A 263 -7.19 -11.07 -11.77
N VAL A 264 -8.40 -11.44 -11.36
CA VAL A 264 -9.59 -10.59 -11.50
C VAL A 264 -9.44 -9.30 -10.72
N GLY A 265 -8.86 -9.35 -9.51
CA GLY A 265 -8.56 -8.18 -8.69
C GLY A 265 -7.69 -7.15 -9.41
N GLY A 266 -6.65 -7.61 -10.10
CA GLY A 266 -5.80 -6.75 -10.93
C GLY A 266 -6.58 -6.07 -12.07
N ILE A 267 -7.45 -6.83 -12.76
CA ILE A 267 -8.28 -6.29 -13.85
C ILE A 267 -9.24 -5.21 -13.34
N VAL A 268 -10.02 -5.49 -12.29
CA VAL A 268 -11.02 -4.53 -11.81
C VAL A 268 -10.36 -3.29 -11.21
N ALA A 269 -9.23 -3.43 -10.51
CA ALA A 269 -8.48 -2.29 -9.98
C ALA A 269 -7.91 -1.41 -11.11
N ALA A 270 -7.42 -1.99 -12.20
CA ALA A 270 -6.99 -1.23 -13.38
C ALA A 270 -8.19 -0.54 -14.06
N ALA A 271 -9.27 -1.28 -14.29
CA ALA A 271 -10.43 -0.81 -15.07
C ALA A 271 -11.16 0.38 -14.41
N THR A 272 -11.18 0.49 -13.08
CA THR A 272 -11.81 1.62 -12.39
C THR A 272 -11.16 2.96 -12.69
N ASN A 273 -9.89 3.00 -13.14
CA ASN A 273 -9.25 4.22 -13.60
C ASN A 273 -9.92 4.80 -14.86
N LEU A 274 -10.60 3.97 -15.68
CA LEU A 274 -11.38 4.46 -16.82
C LEU A 274 -12.60 5.27 -16.40
N LEU A 275 -13.21 4.97 -15.25
CA LEU A 275 -14.29 5.78 -14.68
C LEU A 275 -13.80 7.16 -14.26
N TYR A 276 -12.61 7.24 -13.67
CA TYR A 276 -11.97 8.51 -13.34
C TYR A 276 -11.56 9.30 -14.59
N ALA A 277 -11.08 8.61 -15.63
CA ALA A 277 -10.78 9.24 -16.90
C ALA A 277 -12.06 9.82 -17.52
N ASP A 278 -13.18 9.10 -17.50
CA ASP A 278 -14.47 9.60 -17.97
C ASP A 278 -14.96 10.80 -17.16
N LEU A 279 -14.82 10.78 -15.83
CA LEU A 279 -15.11 11.93 -14.97
C LEU A 279 -14.31 13.18 -15.38
N ALA A 280 -13.00 13.01 -15.61
CA ALA A 280 -12.13 14.11 -16.02
C ALA A 280 -12.44 14.63 -17.44
N ALA A 281 -13.08 13.81 -18.29
CA ALA A 281 -13.48 14.13 -19.66
C ALA A 281 -14.93 14.60 -19.82
N GLY A 282 -15.69 14.77 -18.72
CA GLY A 282 -17.07 15.25 -18.74
C GLY A 282 -18.14 14.19 -18.47
N ALA A 283 -17.75 12.96 -18.08
CA ALA A 283 -18.60 11.90 -17.55
C ALA A 283 -19.68 11.35 -18.52
N THR A 284 -19.39 11.29 -19.79
CA THR A 284 -20.37 10.84 -20.81
C THR A 284 -20.75 9.36 -20.66
N VAL A 285 -19.81 8.49 -20.34
CA VAL A 285 -20.04 7.06 -20.11
C VAL A 285 -20.80 6.85 -18.81
N LEU A 286 -20.40 7.57 -17.75
CA LEU A 286 -21.09 7.52 -16.44
C LEU A 286 -22.53 8.00 -16.55
N ASP A 287 -22.83 9.06 -17.31
CA ASP A 287 -24.20 9.51 -17.55
C ASP A 287 -25.03 8.46 -18.26
N GLY A 288 -24.47 7.84 -19.30
CA GLY A 288 -25.12 6.73 -19.97
C GLY A 288 -25.43 5.57 -19.02
N PHE A 289 -24.48 5.20 -18.17
CA PHE A 289 -24.67 4.18 -17.13
C PHE A 289 -25.75 4.57 -16.11
N LEU A 290 -25.72 5.78 -15.58
CA LEU A 290 -26.70 6.30 -14.62
C LEU A 290 -28.11 6.32 -15.21
N HIS A 291 -28.24 6.64 -16.49
CA HIS A 291 -29.50 6.65 -17.20
C HIS A 291 -30.05 5.22 -17.39
N ILE A 292 -29.22 4.30 -17.93
CA ILE A 292 -29.62 2.92 -18.22
C ILE A 292 -29.93 2.12 -16.94
N SER A 293 -29.13 2.34 -15.88
CA SER A 293 -29.29 1.64 -14.59
C SER A 293 -30.41 2.21 -13.73
N HIS A 294 -31.00 3.33 -14.09
CA HIS A 294 -31.94 4.11 -13.26
C HIS A 294 -31.40 4.52 -11.89
N LEU A 295 -30.08 4.51 -11.69
CA LEU A 295 -29.44 4.93 -10.44
C LEU A 295 -29.29 6.44 -10.31
N GLY A 296 -29.40 7.19 -11.41
CA GLY A 296 -29.28 8.66 -11.39
C GLY A 296 -30.25 9.33 -10.41
N PRO A 297 -31.59 9.13 -10.53
CA PRO A 297 -32.54 9.78 -9.63
C PRO A 297 -32.37 9.47 -8.15
N PRO A 298 -32.22 8.19 -7.68
CA PRO A 298 -32.05 7.92 -6.26
C PRO A 298 -30.72 8.45 -5.70
N LEU A 299 -29.63 8.41 -6.47
CA LEU A 299 -28.34 8.96 -6.04
C LEU A 299 -28.37 10.49 -5.99
N SER A 300 -29.02 11.15 -6.95
CA SER A 300 -29.22 12.60 -6.92
C SER A 300 -30.09 13.03 -5.72
N ALA A 301 -31.16 12.30 -5.42
CA ALA A 301 -32.00 12.59 -4.25
C ALA A 301 -31.25 12.39 -2.93
N LEU A 302 -30.35 11.38 -2.87
CA LEU A 302 -29.48 11.15 -1.71
C LEU A 302 -28.45 12.31 -1.58
N ALA A 303 -27.90 12.79 -2.67
CA ALA A 303 -27.01 13.96 -2.68
C ALA A 303 -27.73 15.22 -2.24
N ASP A 304 -28.96 15.48 -2.72
CA ASP A 304 -29.78 16.61 -2.32
C ASP A 304 -30.16 16.54 -0.84
N TRP A 305 -30.42 15.34 -0.31
CA TRP A 305 -30.63 15.16 1.11
C TRP A 305 -29.35 15.47 1.92
N ALA A 306 -28.20 14.99 1.47
CA ALA A 306 -26.91 15.26 2.12
C ALA A 306 -26.53 16.75 2.05
N ALA A 307 -26.83 17.44 0.93
CA ALA A 307 -26.61 18.88 0.78
C ALA A 307 -27.41 19.71 1.80
N LYS A 308 -28.58 19.23 2.23
CA LYS A 308 -29.36 19.89 3.30
C LYS A 308 -28.65 19.88 4.66
N LEU A 309 -27.68 19.00 4.85
CA LEU A 309 -26.82 18.96 6.04
C LEU A 309 -25.70 20.02 5.99
N SER A 310 -25.45 20.62 4.82
CA SER A 310 -24.45 21.65 4.59
C SER A 310 -25.08 22.82 3.82
N PRO A 311 -25.49 23.92 4.49
CA PRO A 311 -26.31 24.97 3.89
C PRO A 311 -25.60 25.88 2.87
N ASP A 312 -24.30 25.75 2.66
CA ASP A 312 -23.49 26.74 1.94
C ASP A 312 -23.27 26.42 0.43
N VAL A 313 -23.78 25.31 -0.12
CA VAL A 313 -23.50 24.93 -1.51
C VAL A 313 -24.77 24.53 -2.26
N VAL A 314 -25.27 25.35 -3.13
CA VAL A 314 -26.35 25.02 -4.07
C VAL A 314 -25.91 25.35 -5.50
N ALA A 315 -25.37 24.37 -6.22
CA ALA A 315 -25.28 24.39 -7.67
C ALA A 315 -26.47 23.63 -8.26
N ALA A 316 -27.07 24.14 -9.34
CA ALA A 316 -28.29 23.57 -9.93
C ALA A 316 -28.12 22.14 -10.47
N ASP A 317 -26.89 21.69 -10.70
CA ASP A 317 -26.52 20.34 -11.21
C ASP A 317 -25.83 19.46 -10.15
N GLN A 318 -25.85 19.87 -8.89
CA GLN A 318 -25.06 19.22 -7.82
C GLN A 318 -25.46 17.75 -7.62
N GLY A 319 -26.75 17.44 -7.68
CA GLY A 319 -27.23 16.06 -7.55
C GLY A 319 -26.63 15.12 -8.60
N GLN A 320 -26.57 15.51 -9.86
CA GLN A 320 -25.99 14.70 -10.92
C GLN A 320 -24.47 14.59 -10.80
N ARG A 321 -23.79 15.69 -10.50
CA ARG A 321 -22.34 15.69 -10.26
C ARG A 321 -21.97 14.77 -9.11
N MET A 322 -22.71 14.85 -8.01
CA MET A 322 -22.52 13.97 -6.85
C MET A 322 -22.82 12.50 -7.17
N ALA A 323 -23.85 12.20 -7.95
CA ALA A 323 -24.16 10.84 -8.37
C ALA A 323 -23.02 10.20 -9.20
N ARG A 324 -22.43 10.97 -10.14
CA ARG A 324 -21.25 10.55 -10.89
C ARG A 324 -20.06 10.23 -9.97
N LEU A 325 -19.75 11.11 -9.03
CA LEU A 325 -18.68 10.95 -8.07
C LEU A 325 -18.91 9.71 -7.18
N MET A 326 -20.13 9.53 -6.65
CA MET A 326 -20.49 8.42 -5.78
C MET A 326 -20.33 7.07 -6.49
N VAL A 327 -20.80 6.93 -7.73
CA VAL A 327 -20.67 5.68 -8.49
C VAL A 327 -19.21 5.37 -8.75
N THR A 328 -18.42 6.36 -9.16
CA THR A 328 -17.00 6.15 -9.45
C THR A 328 -16.23 5.74 -8.19
N ILE A 329 -16.40 6.47 -7.08
CA ILE A 329 -15.76 6.15 -5.80
C ILE A 329 -16.23 4.80 -5.26
N PHE A 330 -17.51 4.47 -5.42
CA PHE A 330 -18.05 3.19 -4.97
C PHE A 330 -17.43 2.02 -5.74
N ALA A 331 -17.37 2.13 -7.08
CA ALA A 331 -16.76 1.11 -7.94
C ALA A 331 -15.26 0.94 -7.66
N GLU A 332 -14.52 2.03 -7.53
CA GLU A 332 -13.08 2.02 -7.21
C GLU A 332 -12.82 1.40 -5.84
N ASN A 333 -13.59 1.76 -4.82
CA ASN A 333 -13.38 1.24 -3.48
C ASN A 333 -13.79 -0.24 -3.34
N ILE A 334 -14.81 -0.71 -4.06
CA ILE A 334 -15.09 -2.16 -4.17
C ILE A 334 -13.88 -2.86 -4.81
N ALA A 335 -13.40 -2.37 -5.93
CA ALA A 335 -12.25 -2.94 -6.64
C ALA A 335 -10.98 -2.92 -5.77
N GLY A 336 -10.71 -1.80 -5.09
CA GLY A 336 -9.58 -1.64 -4.17
C GLY A 336 -9.65 -2.57 -2.96
N GLY A 337 -10.83 -2.71 -2.33
CA GLY A 337 -11.04 -3.66 -1.23
C GLY A 337 -10.86 -5.12 -1.66
N PHE A 338 -11.40 -5.47 -2.83
CA PHE A 338 -11.24 -6.77 -3.45
C PHE A 338 -9.77 -7.09 -3.76
N ALA A 339 -9.09 -6.17 -4.46
CA ALA A 339 -7.68 -6.31 -4.83
C ALA A 339 -6.75 -6.36 -3.58
N LEU A 340 -7.08 -5.61 -2.51
CA LEU A 340 -6.33 -5.64 -1.26
C LEU A 340 -6.36 -7.02 -0.60
N VAL A 341 -7.51 -7.66 -0.55
CA VAL A 341 -7.64 -9.02 0.00
C VAL A 341 -6.89 -10.01 -0.88
N ALA A 342 -7.01 -9.89 -2.20
CA ALA A 342 -6.34 -10.75 -3.15
C ALA A 342 -4.81 -10.69 -3.04
N ILE A 343 -4.22 -9.48 -3.03
CA ILE A 343 -2.76 -9.33 -2.86
C ILE A 343 -2.29 -9.78 -1.48
N THR A 344 -3.05 -9.51 -0.42
CA THR A 344 -2.72 -9.94 0.94
C THR A 344 -2.67 -11.47 1.02
N ALA A 345 -3.69 -12.16 0.49
CA ALA A 345 -3.75 -13.62 0.43
C ALA A 345 -2.60 -14.20 -0.42
N TYR A 346 -2.27 -13.54 -1.54
CA TYR A 346 -1.13 -13.93 -2.37
C TYR A 346 0.20 -13.79 -1.60
N LEU A 347 0.51 -12.61 -1.07
CA LEU A 347 1.76 -12.37 -0.34
C LEU A 347 1.90 -13.28 0.87
N THR A 348 0.82 -13.50 1.62
CA THR A 348 0.81 -14.41 2.77
C THR A 348 1.13 -15.86 2.36
N SER A 349 0.74 -16.28 1.16
CA SER A 349 1.02 -17.61 0.66
C SER A 349 2.46 -17.82 0.18
N VAL A 350 3.11 -16.72 -0.19
CA VAL A 350 4.49 -16.75 -0.71
C VAL A 350 5.52 -16.70 0.41
N VAL A 351 5.19 -16.12 1.57
CA VAL A 351 6.13 -15.99 2.68
C VAL A 351 6.34 -17.30 3.41
N ASN A 352 7.57 -17.51 3.90
CA ASN A 352 7.89 -18.67 4.74
C ASN A 352 7.37 -18.40 6.17
N PRO A 353 6.61 -19.34 6.79
CA PRO A 353 6.08 -19.17 8.16
C PRO A 353 7.14 -18.77 9.20
N ARG A 354 8.38 -19.22 9.02
CA ARG A 354 9.51 -18.92 9.93
C ARG A 354 9.94 -17.45 9.85
N PHE A 355 9.87 -16.84 8.68
CA PHE A 355 10.24 -15.45 8.41
C PHE A 355 9.04 -14.58 8.03
N ALA A 356 7.83 -15.06 8.30
CA ALA A 356 6.59 -14.48 7.76
C ALA A 356 6.46 -12.98 8.05
N ALA A 357 6.73 -12.55 9.29
CA ALA A 357 6.61 -11.14 9.68
C ALA A 357 7.54 -10.23 8.85
N VAL A 358 8.81 -10.60 8.70
CA VAL A 358 9.79 -9.78 7.97
C VAL A 358 9.57 -9.85 6.47
N GLN A 359 9.39 -11.05 5.90
CA GLN A 359 9.13 -11.21 4.46
C GLN A 359 7.84 -10.51 4.04
N TYR A 360 6.76 -10.65 4.81
CA TYR A 360 5.50 -9.96 4.53
C TYR A 360 5.67 -8.44 4.61
N ALA A 361 6.32 -7.93 5.65
CA ALA A 361 6.57 -6.50 5.80
C ALA A 361 7.40 -5.93 4.64
N LEU A 362 8.45 -6.64 4.21
CA LEU A 362 9.27 -6.24 3.05
C LEU A 362 8.44 -6.22 1.76
N LEU A 363 7.70 -7.30 1.46
CA LEU A 363 6.88 -7.37 0.25
C LEU A 363 5.73 -6.37 0.27
N ALA A 364 5.05 -6.20 1.42
CA ALA A 364 3.96 -5.24 1.57
C ALA A 364 4.44 -3.79 1.41
N SER A 365 5.63 -3.44 1.92
CA SER A 365 6.21 -2.10 1.75
C SER A 365 6.51 -1.76 0.28
N LEU A 366 6.86 -2.76 -0.53
CA LEU A 366 7.11 -2.57 -1.95
C LEU A 366 5.85 -2.21 -2.73
N THR A 367 4.66 -2.60 -2.25
CA THR A 367 3.40 -2.36 -2.99
C THR A 367 3.07 -0.88 -3.20
N MET A 368 3.61 0.01 -2.35
CA MET A 368 3.41 1.45 -2.45
C MET A 368 4.62 2.20 -3.05
N LEU A 369 5.74 1.51 -3.27
CA LEU A 369 7.02 2.14 -3.56
C LEU A 369 7.02 2.88 -4.90
N ILE A 370 6.67 2.19 -5.98
CA ILE A 370 6.70 2.78 -7.34
C ILE A 370 5.70 3.93 -7.45
N GLY A 371 4.48 3.75 -6.90
CA GLY A 371 3.47 4.79 -6.89
C GLY A 371 3.95 6.05 -6.16
N THR A 372 4.63 5.89 -5.03
CA THR A 372 5.17 7.01 -4.25
C THR A 372 6.29 7.74 -5.00
N LEU A 373 7.23 7.01 -5.61
CA LEU A 373 8.31 7.58 -6.40
C LEU A 373 7.83 8.25 -7.68
N GLY A 374 6.75 7.74 -8.28
CA GLY A 374 6.17 8.29 -9.52
C GLY A 374 5.35 9.57 -9.34
N ARG A 375 4.95 9.93 -8.11
CA ARG A 375 4.06 11.07 -7.85
C ARG A 375 4.55 12.40 -8.41
N PRO A 376 5.81 12.83 -8.24
CA PRO A 376 6.27 14.10 -8.78
C PRO A 376 6.16 14.17 -10.30
N TRP A 377 6.52 13.09 -10.99
CA TRP A 377 6.41 12.98 -12.45
C TRP A 377 4.94 12.99 -12.94
N LEU A 378 4.06 12.29 -12.24
CA LEU A 378 2.63 12.27 -12.55
C LEU A 378 1.98 13.64 -12.27
N GLY A 379 2.45 14.37 -11.25
CA GLY A 379 2.03 15.75 -10.98
C GLY A 379 2.34 16.68 -12.16
N GLU A 380 3.53 16.60 -12.75
CA GLU A 380 3.90 17.37 -13.96
C GLU A 380 3.02 17.01 -15.18
N ILE A 381 2.64 15.74 -15.30
CA ILE A 381 1.70 15.31 -16.36
C ILE A 381 0.31 15.90 -16.10
N ILE A 382 -0.17 15.95 -14.84
CA ILE A 382 -1.44 16.59 -14.52
C ILE A 382 -1.42 18.07 -14.93
N GLU A 383 -0.37 18.82 -14.57
CA GLU A 383 -0.23 20.23 -14.89
C GLU A 383 -0.14 20.51 -16.40
N SER A 384 0.49 19.60 -17.17
CA SER A 384 0.70 19.78 -18.61
C SER A 384 -0.38 19.17 -19.49
N GLN A 385 -1.01 18.06 -19.07
CA GLN A 385 -1.92 17.25 -19.91
C GLN A 385 -3.25 16.93 -19.23
N GLY A 386 -3.42 17.30 -17.97
CA GLY A 386 -4.64 17.08 -17.20
C GLY A 386 -4.77 15.68 -16.58
N TYR A 387 -5.75 15.54 -15.71
CA TYR A 387 -6.05 14.32 -14.96
C TYR A 387 -6.44 13.14 -15.88
N TYR A 388 -7.14 13.39 -16.98
CA TYR A 388 -7.51 12.34 -17.94
C TYR A 388 -6.30 11.50 -18.37
N THR A 389 -5.21 12.17 -18.76
CA THR A 389 -3.98 11.51 -19.21
C THR A 389 -3.38 10.63 -18.12
N VAL A 390 -3.34 11.11 -16.88
CA VAL A 390 -2.80 10.33 -15.74
C VAL A 390 -3.67 9.10 -15.47
N PHE A 391 -5.00 9.20 -15.52
CA PHE A 391 -5.86 8.03 -15.36
C PHE A 391 -5.67 6.99 -16.47
N MET A 392 -5.48 7.44 -17.71
CA MET A 392 -5.17 6.52 -18.81
C MET A 392 -3.79 5.85 -18.63
N ILE A 393 -2.77 6.57 -18.20
CA ILE A 393 -1.45 6.00 -17.88
C ILE A 393 -1.58 4.96 -16.75
N THR A 394 -2.29 5.27 -15.67
CA THR A 394 -2.47 4.34 -14.55
C THR A 394 -3.26 3.09 -14.94
N PHE A 395 -4.27 3.22 -15.80
CA PHE A 395 -4.97 2.08 -16.38
C PHE A 395 -4.00 1.14 -17.13
N TRP A 396 -3.18 1.67 -18.04
CA TRP A 396 -2.24 0.85 -18.80
C TRP A 396 -1.15 0.21 -17.92
N LEU A 397 -0.65 0.94 -16.94
CA LEU A 397 0.31 0.40 -15.97
C LEU A 397 -0.32 -0.69 -15.08
N GLY A 398 -1.61 -0.56 -14.72
CA GLY A 398 -2.35 -1.63 -14.08
C GLY A 398 -2.42 -2.90 -14.93
N GLY A 399 -2.49 -2.76 -16.26
CA GLY A 399 -2.42 -3.88 -17.20
C GLY A 399 -1.13 -4.70 -17.11
N VAL A 400 0.00 -4.08 -16.72
CA VAL A 400 1.26 -4.80 -16.46
C VAL A 400 1.09 -5.80 -15.31
N ALA A 401 0.44 -5.39 -14.22
CA ALA A 401 0.18 -6.28 -13.08
C ALA A 401 -0.72 -7.46 -13.47
N VAL A 402 -1.69 -7.23 -14.36
CA VAL A 402 -2.57 -8.28 -14.90
C VAL A 402 -1.75 -9.31 -15.68
N VAL A 403 -0.86 -8.89 -16.57
CA VAL A 403 0.04 -9.81 -17.31
C VAL A 403 0.93 -10.60 -16.36
N LEU A 404 1.55 -9.93 -15.38
CA LEU A 404 2.39 -10.59 -14.39
C LEU A 404 1.61 -11.60 -13.54
N SER A 405 0.33 -11.32 -13.23
CA SER A 405 -0.51 -12.26 -12.48
C SER A 405 -0.83 -13.54 -13.28
N ILE A 406 -0.98 -13.44 -14.60
CA ILE A 406 -1.11 -14.62 -15.48
C ILE A 406 0.18 -15.45 -15.45
N LEU A 407 1.33 -14.81 -15.59
CA LEU A 407 2.62 -15.51 -15.55
C LEU A 407 2.84 -16.23 -14.23
N GLU A 408 2.48 -15.60 -13.12
CA GLU A 408 2.55 -16.21 -11.78
C GLU A 408 1.57 -17.39 -11.64
N TRP A 409 0.35 -17.25 -12.16
CA TRP A 409 -0.62 -18.34 -12.14
C TRP A 409 -0.12 -19.55 -12.92
N VAL A 410 0.44 -19.35 -14.12
CA VAL A 410 1.05 -20.42 -14.92
C VAL A 410 2.23 -21.05 -14.20
N ARG A 411 3.09 -20.25 -13.53
CA ARG A 411 4.22 -20.76 -12.75
C ARG A 411 3.74 -21.66 -11.62
N GLN A 412 2.77 -21.21 -10.81
CA GLN A 412 2.25 -22.01 -9.70
C GLN A 412 1.55 -23.31 -10.17
N ALA A 413 0.83 -23.27 -11.30
CA ALA A 413 0.22 -24.45 -11.87
C ALA A 413 1.24 -25.51 -12.29
N ARG A 414 2.42 -25.09 -12.78
CA ARG A 414 3.52 -26.00 -13.15
C ARG A 414 4.24 -26.60 -11.93
N ASP A 415 4.34 -25.84 -10.84
CA ASP A 415 4.99 -26.30 -9.62
C ASP A 415 4.13 -27.32 -8.84
N THR A 416 2.82 -27.40 -9.14
CA THR A 416 1.85 -28.34 -8.54
C THR A 416 1.59 -29.59 -9.40
N SER A 417 1.98 -29.61 -10.67
CA SER A 417 1.92 -30.77 -11.59
C SER A 417 3.20 -31.60 -11.51
#